data_afe24325b819fe297154d1a1fe035b1d
#
_entry.id   afe24325b819fe297154d1a1fe035b1d
#
_cell.length_a   1.000
_cell.length_b   1.000
_cell.length_c   1.000
_cell.angle_alpha   90.00
_cell.angle_beta   90.00
_cell.angle_gamma   90.00
#
_symmetry.space_group_name_H-M   'P 1'
#
loop_
_entity.id
_entity.type
_entity.pdbx_description
1 polymer ?
#
loop_
_entity_poly.entity_id
_entity_poly.type
_entity_poly.pdbx_seq_one_letter_code
_entity_poly.pdbx_strand_id
1 'polypeptide(L)'
;MTTQTTRSAPAADRVVVDRYTDIVGPSNEMLGPVKNGGRIEYWTVPGCWGPMITPSIRSGHEVTLPVRVEGARVGDAVALHVEVIEQTSRATTSGTHEGWDGRYLGDPFIAGICPTCRDAGRHFLYPDTYLDGLGQGAVRCKACKSEVMPFKLVEGYTMVFDDQMAFGVTVTPERAKEIGRDARAWNALTSNSRQHPISVLATADLVGVMTRCRISAGNLGSIPSIDLPSSHNCGDFGAFLVGAEHEFAVTEAQLEQRTDVHIDSDSLRQGSIVIVPVKVDGAGIYAGDVHAMIGDGELAVHTTDISARVVVRVEVIKGLALEGPILLPPLEDLPFLARPFTEDEVARGRALAEANRTRLEGPVLPIQVLGSGPFINAAVDNAVDRASKLLAMSVHEVKNRGTIAGAVEIARLPGFVQLNMLVPKERLDRLGILHLVEAQYGRPA
;
A
#
# COMPACT_ATOMS: atom_id res chain seq x y z
N MET A 1 -17.76 14.08 -38.71
CA MET A 1 -16.94 13.89 -37.51
C MET A 1 -16.21 12.57 -37.66
N THR A 2 -14.96 12.57 -38.06
CA THR A 2 -14.14 11.38 -38.24
C THR A 2 -13.59 10.97 -36.87
N THR A 3 -14.09 9.91 -36.34
CA THR A 3 -13.53 9.24 -35.16
C THR A 3 -12.13 8.75 -35.51
N GLN A 4 -11.10 9.47 -35.09
CA GLN A 4 -9.75 8.94 -35.06
C GLN A 4 -9.71 7.81 -34.02
N THR A 5 -9.72 6.57 -34.49
CA THR A 5 -9.33 5.40 -33.71
C THR A 5 -7.85 5.53 -33.42
N THR A 6 -7.49 6.05 -32.25
CA THR A 6 -6.12 5.96 -31.73
C THR A 6 -5.75 4.49 -31.61
N ARG A 7 -4.91 3.98 -32.53
CA ARG A 7 -4.29 2.66 -32.40
C ARG A 7 -3.48 2.68 -31.10
N SER A 8 -3.89 1.89 -30.13
CA SER A 8 -3.09 1.65 -28.95
C SER A 8 -1.72 1.08 -29.36
N ALA A 9 -0.67 1.50 -28.69
CA ALA A 9 0.65 0.92 -28.89
C ALA A 9 0.60 -0.61 -28.70
N PRO A 10 1.42 -1.41 -29.39
CA PRO A 10 1.49 -2.84 -29.18
C PRO A 10 1.94 -3.15 -27.73
N ALA A 11 1.36 -4.18 -27.14
CA ALA A 11 1.70 -4.57 -25.76
C ALA A 11 3.15 -5.08 -25.69
N ALA A 12 3.86 -4.64 -24.66
CA ALA A 12 5.25 -4.98 -24.40
C ALA A 12 5.38 -6.13 -23.40
N ASP A 13 6.45 -6.91 -23.50
CA ASP A 13 6.77 -7.95 -22.50
C ASP A 13 7.25 -7.32 -21.17
N ARG A 14 7.81 -6.12 -21.24
CA ARG A 14 8.27 -5.34 -20.08
C ARG A 14 8.01 -3.86 -20.28
N VAL A 15 7.53 -3.22 -19.23
CA VAL A 15 7.37 -1.75 -19.13
C VAL A 15 8.19 -1.26 -17.94
N VAL A 16 9.00 -0.21 -18.14
CA VAL A 16 9.79 0.42 -17.07
C VAL A 16 9.18 1.78 -16.77
N VAL A 17 9.00 2.08 -15.48
CA VAL A 17 8.33 3.29 -14.99
C VAL A 17 9.21 4.01 -13.98
N ASP A 18 9.55 5.26 -14.30
CA ASP A 18 10.26 6.23 -13.46
C ASP A 18 9.57 7.61 -13.47
N ARG A 19 8.31 7.63 -13.85
CA ARG A 19 7.43 8.80 -13.86
C ARG A 19 6.36 8.65 -12.79
N TYR A 20 5.93 9.76 -12.21
CA TYR A 20 5.16 9.76 -10.96
C TYR A 20 3.89 10.60 -11.04
N THR A 21 2.99 10.32 -10.11
CA THR A 21 1.76 11.06 -9.81
C THR A 21 1.51 11.03 -8.30
N ASP A 22 0.74 11.98 -7.80
CA ASP A 22 0.24 12.02 -6.41
C ASP A 22 -1.26 11.74 -6.35
N ILE A 23 -1.93 11.66 -7.51
CA ILE A 23 -3.34 11.33 -7.65
C ILE A 23 -3.46 10.06 -8.47
N VAL A 24 -4.31 9.14 -8.06
CA VAL A 24 -4.59 7.89 -8.76
C VAL A 24 -6.05 7.83 -9.16
N GLY A 25 -6.32 7.45 -10.41
CA GLY A 25 -7.66 7.36 -10.94
C GLY A 25 -7.74 7.53 -12.46
N PRO A 26 -8.94 7.70 -13.02
CA PRO A 26 -9.18 7.76 -14.46
C PRO A 26 -8.51 8.93 -15.18
N SER A 27 -8.15 10.02 -14.47
CA SER A 27 -7.46 11.16 -15.06
C SER A 27 -5.99 10.90 -15.37
N ASN A 28 -5.41 9.81 -14.84
CA ASN A 28 -4.01 9.48 -15.10
C ASN A 28 -3.78 9.04 -16.54
N GLU A 29 -2.67 9.49 -17.11
CA GLU A 29 -2.06 8.82 -18.24
C GLU A 29 -1.69 7.39 -17.83
N MET A 30 -2.13 6.38 -18.56
CA MET A 30 -1.67 5.01 -18.39
C MET A 30 -0.56 4.68 -19.38
N LEU A 31 0.59 4.28 -18.87
CA LEU A 31 1.72 3.81 -19.68
C LEU A 31 1.46 2.40 -20.24
N GLY A 32 2.31 1.93 -21.14
CA GLY A 32 2.22 0.59 -21.73
C GLY A 32 1.34 0.54 -22.97
N PRO A 33 0.60 -0.56 -23.26
CA PRO A 33 0.25 -1.65 -22.35
C PRO A 33 1.38 -2.69 -22.15
N VAL A 34 1.36 -3.34 -20.97
CA VAL A 34 2.10 -4.56 -20.72
C VAL A 34 1.26 -5.77 -21.12
N LYS A 35 1.86 -6.80 -21.70
CA LYS A 35 1.18 -8.06 -22.02
C LYS A 35 0.69 -8.77 -20.75
N ASN A 36 -0.39 -9.55 -20.88
CA ASN A 36 -0.74 -10.53 -19.86
C ASN A 36 0.41 -11.55 -19.72
N GLY A 37 0.94 -11.76 -18.50
CA GLY A 37 2.15 -12.52 -18.23
C GLY A 37 3.45 -11.71 -18.31
N GLY A 38 3.40 -10.46 -18.77
CA GLY A 38 4.55 -9.55 -18.85
C GLY A 38 4.92 -8.96 -17.50
N ARG A 39 5.96 -8.13 -17.49
CA ARG A 39 6.54 -7.52 -16.28
C ARG A 39 6.46 -6.01 -16.31
N ILE A 40 6.21 -5.43 -15.16
CA ILE A 40 6.37 -4.01 -14.93
C ILE A 40 7.50 -3.81 -13.93
N GLU A 41 8.44 -2.94 -14.27
CA GLU A 41 9.51 -2.52 -13.39
C GLU A 41 9.30 -1.07 -12.98
N TYR A 42 9.16 -0.85 -11.71
CA TYR A 42 8.98 0.45 -11.11
C TYR A 42 10.24 0.90 -10.38
N TRP A 43 10.63 2.15 -10.59
CA TRP A 43 11.59 2.87 -9.76
C TRP A 43 10.80 3.79 -8.85
N THR A 44 10.50 3.33 -7.65
CA THR A 44 9.70 4.08 -6.67
C THR A 44 10.55 5.12 -5.96
N VAL A 45 9.88 6.08 -5.36
CA VAL A 45 10.47 7.08 -4.47
C VAL A 45 9.80 6.94 -3.11
N PRO A 46 10.40 7.44 -2.01
CA PRO A 46 9.80 7.32 -0.69
C PRO A 46 8.36 7.83 -0.63
N GLY A 47 7.56 7.19 0.19
CA GLY A 47 6.14 7.47 0.36
C GLY A 47 5.87 8.75 1.11
N CYS A 48 5.15 8.68 2.21
CA CYS A 48 4.58 9.84 2.86
C CYS A 48 5.58 10.77 3.56
N TRP A 49 5.33 11.07 4.78
CA TRP A 49 5.95 12.17 5.52
C TRP A 49 7.38 11.94 6.02
N GLY A 50 7.94 10.77 5.85
CA GLY A 50 9.27 10.45 6.31
C GLY A 50 10.31 11.46 5.82
N PRO A 51 11.16 11.10 4.86
CA PRO A 51 12.16 12.03 4.34
C PRO A 51 11.59 13.06 3.36
N MET A 52 10.36 12.91 2.91
CA MET A 52 9.95 13.38 1.58
C MET A 52 8.77 14.34 1.55
N ILE A 53 8.52 15.07 2.59
CA ILE A 53 7.54 16.15 2.55
C ILE A 53 7.94 17.16 1.49
N THR A 54 7.06 17.35 0.52
CA THR A 54 7.25 18.37 -0.49
C THR A 54 5.97 19.17 -0.71
N PRO A 55 6.10 20.50 -0.81
CA PRO A 55 4.95 21.37 -1.05
C PRO A 55 4.19 21.12 -2.34
N SER A 56 4.78 20.38 -3.28
CA SER A 56 4.19 20.14 -4.61
C SER A 56 3.39 18.85 -4.71
N ILE A 57 3.27 18.09 -3.64
CA ILE A 57 2.48 16.84 -3.59
C ILE A 57 1.18 17.08 -2.86
N ARG A 58 0.05 16.71 -3.50
CA ARG A 58 -1.31 16.91 -2.99
C ARG A 58 -1.81 15.82 -2.05
N SER A 59 -1.09 14.72 -1.98
CA SER A 59 -1.33 13.64 -1.05
C SER A 59 -0.04 13.31 -0.29
N GLY A 60 -0.04 12.35 0.62
CA GLY A 60 1.17 11.93 1.29
C GLY A 60 2.19 11.26 0.37
N HIS A 61 1.77 10.69 -0.78
CA HIS A 61 2.62 9.84 -1.61
C HIS A 61 2.83 10.37 -3.02
N GLU A 62 4.05 10.28 -3.52
CA GLU A 62 4.38 10.30 -4.92
C GLU A 62 4.55 8.85 -5.38
N VAL A 63 3.56 8.32 -6.11
CA VAL A 63 3.55 6.95 -6.63
C VAL A 63 3.85 6.94 -8.12
N THR A 64 4.22 5.79 -8.68
CA THR A 64 4.52 5.67 -10.11
C THR A 64 3.26 5.88 -10.96
N LEU A 65 3.42 6.39 -12.19
CA LEU A 65 2.32 6.41 -13.15
C LEU A 65 1.78 4.99 -13.40
N PRO A 66 0.46 4.84 -13.54
CA PRO A 66 -0.14 3.54 -13.74
C PRO A 66 0.17 2.96 -15.12
N VAL A 67 0.31 1.63 -15.18
CA VAL A 67 0.55 0.87 -16.40
C VAL A 67 -0.70 0.09 -16.78
N ARG A 68 -1.11 0.22 -18.03
CA ARG A 68 -2.20 -0.55 -18.62
C ARG A 68 -1.80 -2.02 -18.79
N VAL A 69 -2.63 -2.94 -18.37
CA VAL A 69 -2.49 -4.38 -18.60
C VAL A 69 -3.36 -4.80 -19.78
N GLU A 70 -2.75 -5.47 -20.76
CA GLU A 70 -3.44 -5.95 -21.95
C GLU A 70 -4.57 -6.93 -21.57
N GLY A 71 -5.75 -6.68 -22.09
CA GLY A 71 -6.91 -7.54 -21.90
C GLY A 71 -7.63 -7.42 -20.58
N ALA A 72 -7.12 -6.68 -19.58
CA ALA A 72 -7.84 -6.43 -18.33
C ALA A 72 -9.08 -5.54 -18.56
N ARG A 73 -10.23 -5.95 -18.05
CA ARG A 73 -11.51 -5.24 -18.16
C ARG A 73 -12.17 -5.08 -16.80
N VAL A 74 -13.01 -4.07 -16.67
CA VAL A 74 -13.83 -3.91 -15.47
C VAL A 74 -14.59 -5.22 -15.18
N GLY A 75 -14.52 -5.69 -13.93
CA GLY A 75 -15.07 -6.98 -13.50
C GLY A 75 -14.11 -8.17 -13.59
N ASP A 76 -12.88 -7.96 -14.09
CA ASP A 76 -11.75 -8.90 -13.94
C ASP A 76 -10.98 -8.59 -12.66
N ALA A 77 -9.98 -9.41 -12.34
CA ALA A 77 -8.92 -9.11 -11.40
C ALA A 77 -7.54 -9.24 -12.06
N VAL A 78 -6.51 -8.67 -11.44
CA VAL A 78 -5.12 -8.85 -11.85
C VAL A 78 -4.32 -9.39 -10.68
N ALA A 79 -3.66 -10.53 -10.86
CA ALA A 79 -2.65 -11.01 -9.92
C ALA A 79 -1.30 -10.36 -10.23
N LEU A 80 -0.68 -9.81 -9.22
CA LEU A 80 0.64 -9.19 -9.25
C LEU A 80 1.60 -10.08 -8.47
N HIS A 81 2.46 -10.80 -9.18
CA HIS A 81 3.52 -11.61 -8.58
C HIS A 81 4.70 -10.69 -8.28
N VAL A 82 4.99 -10.48 -7.03
CA VAL A 82 6.09 -9.60 -6.59
C VAL A 82 7.42 -10.36 -6.74
N GLU A 83 8.10 -10.14 -7.86
CA GLU A 83 9.33 -10.87 -8.19
C GLU A 83 10.57 -10.24 -7.53
N VAL A 84 10.59 -8.91 -7.40
CA VAL A 84 11.70 -8.15 -6.80
C VAL A 84 11.17 -6.95 -6.04
N ILE A 85 11.68 -6.73 -4.84
CA ILE A 85 11.69 -5.43 -4.16
C ILE A 85 13.11 -5.20 -3.65
N GLU A 86 13.82 -4.25 -4.25
CA GLU A 86 15.22 -3.94 -3.95
C GLU A 86 15.34 -2.49 -3.50
N GLN A 87 15.74 -2.30 -2.25
CA GLN A 87 15.96 -0.98 -1.67
C GLN A 87 17.12 -0.25 -2.37
N THR A 88 16.91 1.03 -2.68
CA THR A 88 17.95 1.90 -3.27
C THR A 88 18.32 3.08 -2.37
N SER A 89 17.47 3.47 -1.43
CA SER A 89 17.77 4.47 -0.40
C SER A 89 18.83 3.95 0.58
N ARG A 90 19.76 4.83 0.95
CA ARG A 90 20.76 4.58 1.99
C ARG A 90 20.43 5.24 3.34
N ALA A 91 19.40 6.06 3.36
CA ALA A 91 18.86 6.69 4.56
C ALA A 91 17.38 6.95 4.43
N THR A 92 16.72 7.12 5.57
CA THR A 92 15.31 7.54 5.67
C THR A 92 15.14 8.39 6.93
N THR A 93 14.00 9.05 7.08
CA THR A 93 13.60 9.70 8.33
C THR A 93 12.12 9.49 8.56
N SER A 94 11.69 9.42 9.81
CA SER A 94 10.30 9.33 10.21
C SER A 94 10.13 9.76 11.67
N GLY A 95 8.91 9.74 12.18
CA GLY A 95 8.61 10.07 13.57
C GLY A 95 7.12 10.23 13.82
N THR A 96 6.73 10.27 15.08
CA THR A 96 5.38 10.64 15.47
C THR A 96 5.17 12.14 15.35
N HIS A 97 3.92 12.58 15.35
CA HIS A 97 3.58 13.99 15.21
C HIS A 97 2.45 14.40 16.17
N GLU A 98 2.44 15.68 16.48
CA GLU A 98 1.29 16.36 17.07
C GLU A 98 0.47 16.98 15.93
N GLY A 99 -0.75 16.49 15.74
CA GLY A 99 -1.64 16.93 14.69
C GLY A 99 -2.17 18.35 14.89
N TRP A 100 -2.64 18.95 13.83
CA TRP A 100 -3.37 20.19 13.82
C TRP A 100 -4.85 19.94 13.59
N ASP A 101 -5.71 20.51 14.45
CA ASP A 101 -7.17 20.42 14.31
C ASP A 101 -7.69 18.97 14.15
N GLY A 102 -7.06 18.03 14.88
CA GLY A 102 -7.43 16.61 14.86
C GLY A 102 -7.10 15.86 13.58
N ARG A 103 -6.31 16.44 12.68
CA ARG A 103 -5.92 15.81 11.41
C ARG A 103 -4.70 14.96 11.55
N TYR A 104 -4.65 13.90 10.73
CA TYR A 104 -3.51 13.00 10.64
C TYR A 104 -2.52 13.48 9.57
N LEU A 105 -1.26 13.08 9.71
CA LEU A 105 -0.33 13.07 8.60
C LEU A 105 -0.90 12.19 7.47
N GLY A 106 -0.62 12.50 6.23
CA GLY A 106 -1.30 11.86 5.10
C GLY A 106 -2.68 12.44 4.80
N ASP A 107 -3.25 13.25 5.70
CA ASP A 107 -4.44 14.03 5.40
C ASP A 107 -4.10 15.04 4.29
N PRO A 108 -4.79 15.00 3.12
CA PRO A 108 -4.47 15.87 1.99
C PRO A 108 -4.59 17.38 2.31
N PHE A 109 -5.28 17.74 3.39
CA PHE A 109 -5.36 19.14 3.84
C PHE A 109 -4.05 19.67 4.42
N ILE A 110 -3.18 18.77 4.91
CA ILE A 110 -1.98 19.19 5.62
C ILE A 110 -0.95 19.80 4.68
N ALA A 111 -0.70 19.15 3.55
CA ALA A 111 0.40 19.53 2.66
C ALA A 111 0.09 20.69 1.70
N GLY A 112 -1.16 21.06 1.55
CA GLY A 112 -1.58 21.96 0.47
C GLY A 112 -2.12 23.31 0.90
N ILE A 113 -2.44 23.54 2.18
CA ILE A 113 -3.16 24.74 2.62
C ILE A 113 -2.37 25.46 3.70
N CYS A 114 -2.06 26.75 3.46
CA CYS A 114 -1.46 27.60 4.48
C CYS A 114 -2.48 27.91 5.60
N PRO A 115 -2.22 27.53 6.86
CA PRO A 115 -3.13 27.80 7.97
C PRO A 115 -3.42 29.30 8.14
N THR A 116 -2.37 30.14 8.11
CA THR A 116 -2.49 31.60 8.28
C THR A 116 -3.29 32.26 7.16
N CYS A 117 -3.11 31.84 5.91
CA CYS A 117 -3.85 32.40 4.78
C CYS A 117 -5.31 31.91 4.77
N ARG A 118 -5.56 30.69 5.24
CA ARG A 118 -6.90 30.13 5.44
C ARG A 118 -7.66 30.95 6.48
N ASP A 119 -7.05 31.19 7.62
CA ASP A 119 -7.66 31.96 8.72
C ASP A 119 -7.97 33.41 8.31
N ALA A 120 -7.16 33.97 7.38
CA ALA A 120 -7.40 35.27 6.78
C ALA A 120 -8.40 35.23 5.61
N GLY A 121 -9.11 34.13 5.36
CA GLY A 121 -10.00 33.93 4.22
C GLY A 121 -9.30 33.76 2.88
N ARG A 122 -8.00 33.50 2.89
CA ARG A 122 -7.20 33.20 1.69
C ARG A 122 -6.82 31.75 1.70
N HIS A 123 -7.22 31.01 0.66
CA HIS A 123 -6.91 29.60 0.51
C HIS A 123 -5.82 29.44 -0.54
N PHE A 124 -4.63 29.05 -0.11
CA PHE A 124 -3.56 28.64 -1.03
C PHE A 124 -3.38 27.14 -0.95
N LEU A 125 -3.69 26.45 -2.01
CA LEU A 125 -3.24 25.09 -2.23
C LEU A 125 -1.78 25.14 -2.69
N TYR A 126 -1.04 24.01 -2.49
CA TYR A 126 0.23 23.90 -3.17
C TYR A 126 0.01 24.23 -4.71
N PRO A 127 0.98 24.67 -5.47
CA PRO A 127 2.39 24.88 -5.16
C PRO A 127 2.75 26.25 -4.55
N ASP A 128 1.84 26.92 -3.87
CA ASP A 128 2.08 28.24 -3.29
C ASP A 128 2.94 28.20 -2.00
N THR A 129 3.62 27.08 -1.79
CA THR A 129 4.61 26.89 -0.74
C THR A 129 6.02 26.77 -1.31
N TYR A 130 7.03 26.93 -0.47
CA TYR A 130 8.42 26.76 -0.81
C TYR A 130 9.23 26.29 0.39
N LEU A 131 10.42 25.75 0.12
CA LEU A 131 11.36 25.39 1.17
C LEU A 131 12.27 26.59 1.50
N ASP A 132 12.50 26.80 2.80
CA ASP A 132 13.38 27.84 3.32
C ASP A 132 14.27 27.22 4.44
N GLY A 133 15.25 26.44 4.02
CA GLY A 133 16.14 25.72 4.94
C GLY A 133 15.83 24.23 5.08
N LEU A 134 16.21 23.65 6.21
CA LEU A 134 16.04 22.26 6.58
C LEU A 134 15.35 22.14 7.94
N GLY A 135 14.63 21.07 8.15
CA GLY A 135 13.97 20.76 9.43
C GLY A 135 12.61 21.41 9.62
N GLN A 136 12.13 21.36 10.86
CA GLN A 136 10.86 21.99 11.22
C GLN A 136 10.88 23.48 10.87
N GLY A 137 9.84 23.99 10.28
CA GLY A 137 9.74 25.39 9.83
C GLY A 137 10.33 25.66 8.44
N ALA A 138 10.88 24.64 7.76
CA ALA A 138 11.46 24.81 6.43
C ALA A 138 10.43 25.02 5.32
N VAL A 139 9.20 24.52 5.48
CA VAL A 139 8.13 24.64 4.48
C VAL A 139 7.29 25.88 4.77
N ARG A 140 7.29 26.84 3.85
CA ARG A 140 6.65 28.15 4.05
C ARG A 140 5.72 28.54 2.91
N CYS A 141 4.70 29.30 3.28
CA CYS A 141 3.79 29.91 2.31
C CYS A 141 4.49 31.01 1.51
N LYS A 142 4.34 30.99 0.19
CA LYS A 142 4.90 32.06 -0.67
C LYS A 142 4.31 33.43 -0.38
N ALA A 143 3.03 33.52 0.00
CA ALA A 143 2.34 34.77 0.22
C ALA A 143 2.67 35.40 1.57
N CYS A 144 2.50 34.68 2.67
CA CYS A 144 2.63 35.25 4.02
C CYS A 144 3.90 34.84 4.78
N LYS A 145 4.72 33.95 4.20
CA LYS A 145 5.97 33.44 4.80
C LYS A 145 5.80 32.64 6.09
N SER A 146 4.57 32.41 6.52
CA SER A 146 4.30 31.55 7.67
C SER A 146 4.66 30.11 7.35
N GLU A 147 5.03 29.35 8.38
CA GLU A 147 5.16 27.91 8.30
C GLU A 147 3.83 27.29 7.88
N VAL A 148 3.85 26.38 6.90
CA VAL A 148 2.63 25.74 6.39
C VAL A 148 2.45 24.33 6.93
N MET A 149 3.42 23.80 7.68
CA MET A 149 3.31 22.52 8.35
C MET A 149 2.38 22.70 9.57
N PRO A 150 1.14 22.21 9.53
CA PRO A 150 0.18 22.38 10.62
C PRO A 150 0.36 21.33 11.72
N PHE A 151 1.49 20.69 11.79
CA PHE A 151 1.86 19.68 12.78
C PHE A 151 3.32 19.81 13.15
N LYS A 152 3.66 19.22 14.28
CA LYS A 152 5.04 19.11 14.75
C LYS A 152 5.41 17.66 14.85
N LEU A 153 6.54 17.29 14.24
CA LEU A 153 7.14 16.00 14.45
C LEU A 153 7.78 15.93 15.83
N VAL A 154 7.42 14.91 16.59
CA VAL A 154 7.94 14.63 17.94
C VAL A 154 8.46 13.19 17.96
N GLU A 155 9.46 12.89 18.80
CA GLU A 155 10.09 11.56 18.84
C GLU A 155 10.46 11.04 17.44
N GLY A 156 11.14 11.88 16.67
CA GLY A 156 11.57 11.55 15.33
C GLY A 156 12.93 10.88 15.28
N TYR A 157 13.24 10.30 14.14
CA TYR A 157 14.53 9.69 13.88
C TYR A 157 14.94 9.83 12.41
N THR A 158 16.25 9.89 12.19
CA THR A 158 16.86 9.65 10.88
C THR A 158 17.68 8.37 10.97
N MET A 159 17.51 7.47 10.02
CA MET A 159 18.13 6.15 10.00
C MET A 159 19.04 6.03 8.77
N VAL A 160 20.16 5.37 8.95
CA VAL A 160 21.05 4.94 7.85
C VAL A 160 21.05 3.42 7.77
N PHE A 161 21.24 2.90 6.57
CA PHE A 161 21.25 1.46 6.30
C PHE A 161 22.69 0.99 6.03
N ASP A 162 22.94 -0.29 6.32
CA ASP A 162 24.17 -0.95 5.95
C ASP A 162 24.27 -1.19 4.43
N ASP A 163 25.46 -1.54 3.92
CA ASP A 163 25.68 -1.74 2.49
C ASP A 163 24.90 -2.95 1.91
N GLN A 164 24.43 -3.84 2.78
CA GLN A 164 23.63 -5.02 2.39
C GLN A 164 22.13 -4.75 2.52
N MET A 165 21.74 -3.57 2.99
CA MET A 165 20.34 -3.21 3.28
C MET A 165 19.63 -4.22 4.20
N ALA A 166 20.39 -4.82 5.12
CA ALA A 166 19.90 -5.81 6.09
C ALA A 166 19.55 -5.20 7.45
N PHE A 167 20.22 -4.08 7.79
CA PHE A 167 20.03 -3.40 9.06
C PHE A 167 19.99 -1.88 8.87
N GLY A 168 19.22 -1.23 9.75
CA GLY A 168 19.23 0.22 9.92
C GLY A 168 19.65 0.61 11.33
N VAL A 169 20.26 1.80 11.45
CA VAL A 169 20.60 2.40 12.74
C VAL A 169 20.21 3.87 12.73
N THR A 170 19.53 4.33 13.77
CA THR A 170 19.16 5.73 13.92
C THR A 170 20.37 6.56 14.35
N VAL A 171 20.49 7.76 13.78
CA VAL A 171 21.69 8.61 13.93
C VAL A 171 21.41 9.86 14.75
N THR A 172 22.49 10.55 15.15
CA THR A 172 22.39 11.81 15.90
C THR A 172 21.82 12.96 15.05
N PRO A 173 21.28 14.02 15.68
CA PRO A 173 20.80 15.22 14.97
C PRO A 173 21.83 15.85 14.03
N GLU A 174 23.12 15.84 14.43
CA GLU A 174 24.21 16.37 13.60
C GLU A 174 24.36 15.57 12.32
N ARG A 175 24.35 14.22 12.42
CA ARG A 175 24.45 13.34 11.27
C ARG A 175 23.20 13.43 10.38
N ALA A 176 22.01 13.55 10.96
CA ALA A 176 20.77 13.77 10.23
C ALA A 176 20.83 15.05 9.37
N LYS A 177 21.38 16.15 9.91
CA LYS A 177 21.60 17.40 9.17
C LYS A 177 22.60 17.25 8.02
N GLU A 178 23.66 16.45 8.21
CA GLU A 178 24.60 16.15 7.12
C GLU A 178 23.91 15.39 5.98
N ILE A 179 23.13 14.36 6.31
CA ILE A 179 22.33 13.59 5.35
C ILE A 179 21.35 14.52 4.63
N GLY A 180 20.66 15.40 5.37
CA GLY A 180 19.70 16.34 4.82
C GLY A 180 20.26 17.31 3.77
N ARG A 181 21.55 17.64 3.83
CA ARG A 181 22.22 18.50 2.82
C ARG A 181 22.39 17.82 1.46
N ASP A 182 22.41 16.50 1.41
CA ASP A 182 22.52 15.69 0.19
C ASP A 182 21.45 14.59 0.17
N ALA A 183 20.26 14.93 0.64
CA ALA A 183 19.20 13.98 0.87
C ALA A 183 18.69 13.33 -0.43
N ARG A 184 18.76 14.03 -1.58
CA ARG A 184 18.42 13.43 -2.89
C ARG A 184 19.32 12.24 -3.24
N ALA A 185 20.62 12.34 -2.99
CA ALA A 185 21.56 11.25 -3.22
C ALA A 185 21.41 10.12 -2.20
N TRP A 186 21.17 10.46 -0.93
CA TRP A 186 20.94 9.47 0.12
C TRP A 186 19.65 8.65 -0.11
N ASN A 187 18.62 9.27 -0.65
CA ASN A 187 17.34 8.63 -0.97
C ASN A 187 17.25 8.12 -2.42
N ALA A 188 18.33 8.20 -3.19
CA ALA A 188 18.40 7.75 -4.58
C ALA A 188 17.22 8.25 -5.45
N LEU A 189 16.83 9.51 -5.30
CA LEU A 189 15.71 10.07 -6.04
C LEU A 189 16.05 10.19 -7.53
N THR A 190 15.13 9.72 -8.36
CA THR A 190 15.20 9.92 -9.81
C THR A 190 15.04 11.40 -10.16
N SER A 191 15.51 11.80 -11.34
CA SER A 191 15.36 13.17 -11.85
C SER A 191 13.90 13.58 -12.07
N ASN A 192 13.00 12.60 -12.26
CA ASN A 192 11.58 12.84 -12.53
C ASN A 192 10.76 13.05 -11.24
N SER A 193 11.32 12.73 -10.07
CA SER A 193 10.65 12.98 -8.79
C SER A 193 10.61 14.47 -8.49
N ARG A 194 9.42 14.95 -8.11
CA ARG A 194 9.18 16.31 -7.62
C ARG A 194 9.54 16.46 -6.15
N GLN A 195 9.85 15.36 -5.48
CA GLN A 195 10.14 15.39 -4.05
C GLN A 195 11.40 16.18 -3.76
N HIS A 196 11.32 16.96 -2.70
CA HIS A 196 12.46 17.62 -2.11
C HIS A 196 12.72 17.00 -0.75
N PRO A 197 13.74 16.17 -0.60
CA PRO A 197 14.00 15.48 0.65
C PRO A 197 14.30 16.48 1.76
N ILE A 198 13.55 16.38 2.85
CA ILE A 198 13.72 17.17 4.07
C ILE A 198 13.98 16.21 5.23
N SER A 199 14.95 15.34 5.04
CA SER A 199 15.27 14.24 5.98
C SER A 199 15.62 14.69 7.40
N VAL A 200 15.57 15.98 7.67
CA VAL A 200 15.75 16.58 9.00
C VAL A 200 14.50 17.29 9.51
N LEU A 201 13.33 17.10 8.89
CA LEU A 201 12.07 17.60 9.46
C LEU A 201 11.74 16.90 10.76
N ALA A 202 11.89 15.60 10.80
CA ALA A 202 11.82 14.86 12.04
C ALA A 202 13.00 15.23 12.93
N THR A 203 12.73 15.45 14.21
CA THR A 203 13.79 15.52 15.21
C THR A 203 14.52 14.18 15.23
N ALA A 204 15.81 14.16 15.45
CA ALA A 204 16.56 12.91 15.58
C ALA A 204 16.73 12.55 17.05
N ASP A 205 15.61 12.33 17.75
CA ASP A 205 15.57 12.09 19.19
C ASP A 205 15.89 10.64 19.54
N LEU A 206 15.43 9.72 18.71
CA LEU A 206 15.67 8.30 18.84
C LEU A 206 17.04 7.95 18.23
N VAL A 207 18.10 7.94 19.03
CA VAL A 207 19.48 7.76 18.57
C VAL A 207 20.01 6.38 18.96
N GLY A 208 20.69 5.70 18.03
CA GLY A 208 21.37 4.43 18.28
C GLY A 208 20.43 3.20 18.31
N VAL A 209 19.19 3.35 17.88
CA VAL A 209 18.27 2.22 17.73
C VAL A 209 18.64 1.43 16.48
N MET A 210 18.92 0.14 16.67
CA MET A 210 19.21 -0.81 15.58
C MET A 210 17.96 -1.61 15.23
N THR A 211 17.70 -1.80 13.95
CA THR A 211 16.57 -2.58 13.44
C THR A 211 16.98 -3.46 12.26
N ARG A 212 16.19 -4.47 11.98
CA ARG A 212 16.34 -5.31 10.77
C ARG A 212 15.50 -4.73 9.64
N CYS A 213 16.02 -4.79 8.41
CA CYS A 213 15.23 -4.51 7.23
C CYS A 213 14.38 -5.73 6.83
N ARG A 214 13.12 -5.47 6.52
CA ARG A 214 12.18 -6.41 5.91
C ARG A 214 11.34 -5.63 4.92
N ILE A 215 11.83 -5.54 3.69
CA ILE A 215 11.31 -4.60 2.70
C ILE A 215 9.95 -5.07 2.19
N SER A 216 8.96 -4.19 2.26
CA SER A 216 7.58 -4.39 1.78
C SER A 216 7.07 -3.20 0.99
N ALA A 217 6.03 -3.40 0.19
CA ALA A 217 5.37 -2.32 -0.53
C ALA A 217 4.12 -1.87 0.21
N GLY A 218 3.98 -0.57 0.52
CA GLY A 218 2.76 0.00 1.07
C GLY A 218 1.69 0.16 -0.01
N ASN A 219 2.03 0.77 -1.14
CA ASN A 219 1.13 0.92 -2.28
C ASN A 219 1.55 -0.01 -3.43
N LEU A 220 0.69 -0.99 -3.75
CA LEU A 220 0.85 -1.82 -4.95
C LEU A 220 -0.52 -2.31 -5.44
N GLY A 221 -0.92 -1.89 -6.64
CA GLY A 221 -2.16 -2.40 -7.23
C GLY A 221 -2.76 -1.51 -8.31
N SER A 222 -4.08 -1.61 -8.49
CA SER A 222 -4.84 -0.99 -9.56
C SER A 222 -5.40 0.38 -9.15
N ILE A 223 -5.63 1.26 -10.14
CA ILE A 223 -6.28 2.55 -9.89
C ILE A 223 -7.78 2.39 -9.58
N PRO A 224 -8.35 3.27 -8.73
CA PRO A 224 -9.79 3.35 -8.49
C PRO A 224 -10.52 3.91 -9.72
N SER A 225 -11.87 3.85 -9.72
CA SER A 225 -12.70 4.42 -10.81
C SER A 225 -13.07 5.88 -10.61
N ILE A 226 -12.57 6.51 -9.56
CA ILE A 226 -12.58 7.96 -9.32
C ILE A 226 -11.17 8.44 -9.00
N ASP A 227 -10.89 9.72 -9.20
CA ASP A 227 -9.61 10.28 -8.81
C ASP A 227 -9.53 10.46 -7.29
N LEU A 228 -8.49 9.91 -6.69
CA LEU A 228 -8.21 10.02 -5.26
C LEU A 228 -6.74 10.41 -5.05
N PRO A 229 -6.41 11.11 -3.96
CA PRO A 229 -5.04 11.17 -3.48
C PRO A 229 -4.48 9.76 -3.28
N SER A 230 -3.25 9.51 -3.68
CA SER A 230 -2.68 8.15 -3.74
C SER A 230 -2.68 7.42 -2.39
N SER A 231 -2.48 8.14 -1.29
CA SER A 231 -2.55 7.62 0.08
C SER A 231 -3.98 7.34 0.56
N HIS A 232 -5.01 7.82 -0.14
CA HIS A 232 -6.41 7.69 0.27
C HIS A 232 -7.20 6.68 -0.56
N ASN A 233 -6.53 5.91 -1.41
CA ASN A 233 -7.13 4.79 -2.15
C ASN A 233 -7.30 3.55 -1.24
N CYS A 234 -7.91 3.76 -0.09
CA CYS A 234 -8.19 2.78 0.96
C CYS A 234 -9.35 3.27 1.83
N GLY A 235 -10.02 2.36 2.53
CA GLY A 235 -11.24 2.69 3.27
C GLY A 235 -11.00 3.48 4.55
N ASP A 236 -9.88 3.29 5.21
CA ASP A 236 -9.53 4.00 6.43
C ASP A 236 -9.16 5.46 6.14
N PHE A 237 -8.16 5.73 5.33
CA PHE A 237 -7.78 7.11 4.99
C PHE A 237 -8.77 7.76 4.02
N GLY A 238 -9.39 7.00 3.12
CA GLY A 238 -10.48 7.50 2.29
C GLY A 238 -11.66 8.05 3.07
N ALA A 239 -11.90 7.53 4.28
CA ALA A 239 -12.93 8.05 5.16
C ALA A 239 -12.73 9.52 5.56
N PHE A 240 -11.48 10.02 5.59
CA PHE A 240 -11.19 11.44 5.84
C PHE A 240 -11.66 12.37 4.72
N LEU A 241 -11.88 11.83 3.52
CA LEU A 241 -12.40 12.61 2.40
C LEU A 241 -13.93 12.66 2.35
N VAL A 242 -14.62 11.86 3.17
CA VAL A 242 -16.09 11.85 3.18
C VAL A 242 -16.65 13.16 3.72
N GLY A 243 -17.32 13.91 2.85
CA GLY A 243 -17.87 15.23 3.18
C GLY A 243 -16.85 16.30 3.54
N ALA A 244 -15.57 16.08 3.23
CA ALA A 244 -14.48 16.99 3.52
C ALA A 244 -14.55 18.25 2.66
N GLU A 245 -14.04 19.37 3.16
CA GLU A 245 -13.82 20.59 2.38
C GLU A 245 -12.51 20.47 1.59
N HIS A 246 -12.55 19.67 0.53
CA HIS A 246 -11.37 19.34 -0.29
C HIS A 246 -11.75 19.07 -1.75
N GLU A 247 -10.82 19.30 -2.70
CA GLU A 247 -11.05 19.03 -4.13
C GLU A 247 -11.34 17.55 -4.45
N PHE A 248 -10.86 16.63 -3.62
CA PHE A 248 -11.09 15.18 -3.71
C PHE A 248 -12.13 14.68 -2.69
N ALA A 249 -12.99 15.56 -2.18
CA ALA A 249 -14.07 15.15 -1.30
C ALA A 249 -14.97 14.10 -1.98
N VAL A 250 -15.36 13.11 -1.23
CA VAL A 250 -16.20 12.00 -1.70
C VAL A 250 -17.42 11.85 -0.81
N THR A 251 -18.43 11.15 -1.31
CA THR A 251 -19.51 10.61 -0.48
C THR A 251 -19.12 9.23 0.04
N GLU A 252 -19.76 8.76 1.09
CA GLU A 252 -19.56 7.41 1.62
C GLU A 252 -19.74 6.33 0.53
N ALA A 253 -20.77 6.45 -0.30
CA ALA A 253 -21.00 5.54 -1.42
C ALA A 253 -19.88 5.55 -2.48
N GLN A 254 -19.21 6.67 -2.67
CA GLN A 254 -18.08 6.76 -3.61
C GLN A 254 -16.83 6.03 -3.11
N LEU A 255 -16.70 5.77 -1.80
CA LEU A 255 -15.61 4.94 -1.29
C LEU A 255 -15.62 3.52 -1.87
N GLU A 256 -16.74 3.00 -2.35
CA GLU A 256 -16.83 1.71 -3.05
C GLU A 256 -16.06 1.71 -4.38
N GLN A 257 -15.73 2.88 -4.92
CA GLN A 257 -14.96 3.04 -6.15
C GLN A 257 -13.45 2.84 -5.96
N ARG A 258 -12.96 2.83 -4.70
CA ARG A 258 -11.57 2.57 -4.34
C ARG A 258 -11.15 1.13 -4.67
N THR A 259 -9.87 0.86 -4.70
CA THR A 259 -9.31 -0.48 -4.91
C THR A 259 -8.60 -1.06 -3.68
N ASP A 260 -8.48 -0.29 -2.60
CA ASP A 260 -7.86 -0.67 -1.32
C ASP A 260 -6.41 -1.16 -1.43
N VAL A 261 -5.62 -0.54 -2.29
CA VAL A 261 -4.25 -0.98 -2.59
C VAL A 261 -3.16 -0.20 -1.86
N HIS A 262 -3.52 0.70 -0.95
CA HIS A 262 -2.65 1.26 0.07
C HIS A 262 -2.72 0.34 1.30
N ILE A 263 -1.92 -0.71 1.28
CA ILE A 263 -2.07 -1.89 2.15
C ILE A 263 -1.26 -1.76 3.43
N ASP A 264 -0.01 -1.28 3.33
CA ASP A 264 0.96 -1.13 4.42
C ASP A 264 1.07 -2.39 5.29
N SER A 265 1.35 -3.51 4.63
CA SER A 265 1.59 -4.79 5.27
C SER A 265 3.01 -5.25 5.03
N ASP A 266 3.68 -5.72 6.07
CA ASP A 266 5.00 -6.33 5.99
C ASP A 266 5.01 -7.64 5.19
N SER A 267 3.83 -8.25 5.00
CA SER A 267 3.61 -9.47 4.22
C SER A 267 3.52 -9.21 2.71
N LEU A 268 3.30 -7.95 2.28
CA LEU A 268 3.35 -7.57 0.86
C LEU A 268 4.79 -7.31 0.42
N ARG A 269 5.57 -8.35 0.33
CA ARG A 269 7.00 -8.34 0.07
C ARG A 269 7.39 -9.23 -1.11
N GLN A 270 8.66 -9.25 -1.47
CA GLN A 270 9.15 -10.16 -2.51
C GLN A 270 8.72 -11.60 -2.25
N GLY A 271 8.17 -12.26 -3.26
CA GLY A 271 7.61 -13.61 -3.19
C GLY A 271 6.12 -13.66 -2.87
N SER A 272 5.46 -12.54 -2.57
CA SER A 272 4.01 -12.49 -2.41
C SER A 272 3.28 -12.39 -3.76
N ILE A 273 1.98 -12.71 -3.76
CA ILE A 273 1.06 -12.45 -4.87
C ILE A 273 -0.09 -11.63 -4.31
N VAL A 274 -0.34 -10.44 -4.87
CA VAL A 274 -1.53 -9.66 -4.54
C VAL A 274 -2.48 -9.66 -5.73
N ILE A 275 -3.76 -10.00 -5.48
CA ILE A 275 -4.81 -10.03 -6.49
C ILE A 275 -5.70 -8.82 -6.27
N VAL A 276 -5.75 -7.93 -7.25
CA VAL A 276 -6.41 -6.63 -7.13
C VAL A 276 -7.61 -6.50 -8.07
N PRO A 277 -8.67 -5.76 -7.67
CA PRO A 277 -9.84 -5.52 -8.52
C PRO A 277 -9.49 -4.70 -9.76
N VAL A 278 -10.21 -4.89 -10.86
CA VAL A 278 -10.17 -4.00 -12.04
C VAL A 278 -11.39 -3.10 -12.03
N LYS A 279 -11.22 -1.83 -11.68
CA LYS A 279 -12.27 -0.80 -11.65
C LYS A 279 -12.26 0.09 -12.90
N VAL A 280 -11.16 0.04 -13.69
CA VAL A 280 -10.98 0.79 -14.95
C VAL A 280 -10.39 -0.16 -15.99
N ASP A 281 -10.82 -0.06 -17.24
CA ASP A 281 -10.29 -0.88 -18.34
C ASP A 281 -8.77 -0.72 -18.49
N GLY A 282 -8.06 -1.84 -18.40
CA GLY A 282 -6.61 -1.88 -18.36
C GLY A 282 -6.03 -1.88 -16.96
N ALA A 283 -6.86 -1.91 -15.93
CA ALA A 283 -6.49 -1.94 -14.50
C ALA A 283 -5.69 -0.73 -14.01
N GLY A 284 -4.69 -0.24 -14.76
CA GLY A 284 -3.80 0.83 -14.34
C GLY A 284 -2.98 0.47 -13.11
N ILE A 285 -2.04 -0.48 -13.25
CA ILE A 285 -1.21 -0.95 -12.12
C ILE A 285 -0.14 0.07 -11.78
N TYR A 286 0.00 0.41 -10.50
CA TYR A 286 1.00 1.34 -9.98
C TYR A 286 1.65 0.81 -8.69
N ALA A 287 2.79 1.38 -8.32
CA ALA A 287 3.52 1.06 -7.12
C ALA A 287 4.08 2.33 -6.46
N GLY A 288 4.30 2.27 -5.16
CA GLY A 288 4.94 3.33 -4.38
C GLY A 288 4.98 2.96 -2.91
N ASP A 289 5.43 3.90 -2.07
CA ASP A 289 5.35 3.75 -0.64
C ASP A 289 6.02 2.47 -0.15
N VAL A 290 7.28 2.28 -0.54
CA VAL A 290 8.05 1.10 -0.16
C VAL A 290 8.72 1.37 1.18
N HIS A 291 8.61 0.41 2.09
CA HIS A 291 9.14 0.49 3.45
C HIS A 291 10.36 -0.41 3.62
N ALA A 292 11.41 0.09 4.27
CA ALA A 292 12.54 -0.74 4.67
C ALA A 292 12.16 -1.73 5.78
N MET A 293 11.27 -1.33 6.65
CA MET A 293 10.58 -2.15 7.65
C MET A 293 9.29 -1.44 8.09
N ILE A 294 8.32 -2.24 8.46
CA ILE A 294 7.07 -1.81 9.07
C ILE A 294 6.67 -2.82 10.14
N GLY A 295 6.33 -2.38 11.31
CA GLY A 295 5.72 -3.23 12.34
C GLY A 295 4.21 -3.27 12.18
N ASP A 296 3.59 -4.40 12.47
CA ASP A 296 2.15 -4.56 12.45
C ASP A 296 1.43 -3.43 13.19
N GLY A 297 0.43 -2.86 12.51
CA GLY A 297 -0.36 -1.75 13.03
C GLY A 297 0.21 -0.36 12.73
N GLU A 298 1.47 -0.25 12.29
CA GLU A 298 2.12 1.03 11.95
C GLU A 298 1.77 2.14 12.96
N LEU A 299 2.13 1.92 14.23
CA LEU A 299 1.63 2.67 15.38
C LEU A 299 1.87 4.19 15.30
N ALA A 300 2.92 4.62 14.62
CA ALA A 300 3.24 6.02 14.40
C ALA A 300 2.50 6.64 13.20
N VAL A 301 1.71 5.84 12.46
CA VAL A 301 1.05 6.20 11.20
C VAL A 301 2.05 6.49 10.06
N HIS A 302 3.33 6.28 10.32
CA HIS A 302 4.45 6.41 9.40
C HIS A 302 5.51 5.38 9.73
N THR A 303 6.31 5.05 8.73
CA THR A 303 7.45 4.15 8.91
C THR A 303 8.67 4.62 8.12
N THR A 304 9.51 3.70 7.72
CA THR A 304 10.82 3.93 7.08
C THR A 304 10.68 3.91 5.56
N ASP A 305 10.09 4.95 5.00
CA ASP A 305 9.85 5.06 3.56
C ASP A 305 11.16 5.18 2.78
N ILE A 306 11.27 4.44 1.68
CA ILE A 306 12.48 4.32 0.88
C ILE A 306 12.20 4.37 -0.63
N SER A 307 13.21 4.73 -1.41
CA SER A 307 13.24 4.43 -2.84
C SER A 307 13.59 2.98 -3.05
N ALA A 308 12.97 2.36 -4.05
CA ALA A 308 13.19 0.97 -4.39
C ALA A 308 13.01 0.69 -5.88
N ARG A 309 13.58 -0.40 -6.34
CA ARG A 309 13.23 -1.05 -7.59
C ARG A 309 12.26 -2.19 -7.32
N VAL A 310 11.06 -2.09 -7.88
CA VAL A 310 9.99 -3.09 -7.71
C VAL A 310 9.69 -3.73 -9.05
N VAL A 311 9.71 -5.06 -9.14
CA VAL A 311 9.35 -5.79 -10.37
C VAL A 311 8.18 -6.71 -10.06
N VAL A 312 7.11 -6.53 -10.82
CA VAL A 312 5.93 -7.40 -10.74
C VAL A 312 5.63 -8.04 -12.10
N ARG A 313 5.25 -9.31 -12.08
CA ARG A 313 4.65 -9.99 -13.24
C ARG A 313 3.14 -9.93 -13.09
N VAL A 314 2.45 -9.56 -14.16
CA VAL A 314 0.99 -9.40 -14.16
C VAL A 314 0.29 -10.62 -14.75
N GLU A 315 -0.86 -11.00 -14.18
CA GLU A 315 -1.69 -12.08 -14.69
C GLU A 315 -3.17 -11.72 -14.56
N VAL A 316 -3.91 -11.67 -15.68
CA VAL A 316 -5.33 -11.31 -15.70
C VAL A 316 -6.19 -12.51 -15.38
N ILE A 317 -7.04 -12.38 -14.35
CA ILE A 317 -8.03 -13.38 -13.95
C ILE A 317 -9.39 -12.91 -14.43
N LYS A 318 -9.93 -13.61 -15.43
CA LYS A 318 -11.18 -13.22 -16.08
C LYS A 318 -12.40 -13.48 -15.22
N GLY A 319 -13.29 -12.48 -15.16
CA GLY A 319 -14.59 -12.59 -14.49
C GLY A 319 -14.53 -12.68 -12.97
N LEU A 320 -13.36 -12.43 -12.35
CA LEU A 320 -13.22 -12.35 -10.90
C LEU A 320 -13.44 -10.90 -10.44
N ALA A 321 -14.68 -10.56 -10.14
CA ALA A 321 -15.03 -9.26 -9.60
C ALA A 321 -14.74 -9.21 -8.10
N LEU A 322 -13.74 -8.41 -7.71
CA LEU A 322 -13.34 -8.21 -6.32
C LEU A 322 -13.83 -6.85 -5.79
N GLU A 323 -14.25 -6.80 -4.53
CA GLU A 323 -14.50 -5.55 -3.81
C GLU A 323 -13.21 -4.94 -3.22
N GLY A 324 -12.22 -5.76 -2.90
CA GLY A 324 -10.90 -5.36 -2.42
C GLY A 324 -9.86 -6.45 -2.64
N PRO A 325 -8.58 -6.22 -2.30
CA PRO A 325 -7.51 -7.14 -2.62
C PRO A 325 -7.56 -8.46 -1.84
N ILE A 326 -6.94 -9.48 -2.44
CA ILE A 326 -6.53 -10.73 -1.79
C ILE A 326 -5.01 -10.74 -1.77
N LEU A 327 -4.40 -11.10 -0.64
CA LEU A 327 -2.96 -11.30 -0.56
C LEU A 327 -2.65 -12.78 -0.33
N LEU A 328 -1.65 -13.28 -1.05
CA LEU A 328 -1.04 -14.58 -0.83
C LEU A 328 0.41 -14.32 -0.41
N PRO A 329 0.68 -14.15 0.89
CA PRO A 329 2.02 -13.87 1.38
C PRO A 329 2.94 -15.08 1.22
N PRO A 330 4.27 -14.95 1.38
CA PRO A 330 5.16 -16.08 1.57
C PRO A 330 4.70 -17.01 2.70
N LEU A 331 4.98 -18.30 2.59
CA LEU A 331 4.49 -19.32 3.53
C LEU A 331 4.86 -19.02 5.00
N GLU A 332 6.08 -18.50 5.21
CA GLU A 332 6.58 -18.17 6.54
C GLU A 332 5.82 -17.01 7.21
N ASP A 333 5.13 -16.18 6.42
CA ASP A 333 4.37 -15.02 6.89
C ASP A 333 2.90 -15.37 7.21
N LEU A 334 2.48 -16.58 6.92
CA LEU A 334 1.15 -17.03 7.33
C LEU A 334 1.08 -17.25 8.84
N PRO A 335 0.01 -16.80 9.52
CA PRO A 335 -0.27 -17.14 10.89
C PRO A 335 -0.30 -18.66 11.09
N PHE A 336 0.16 -19.13 12.22
CA PHE A 336 0.29 -20.56 12.48
C PHE A 336 -0.98 -21.37 12.17
N LEU A 337 -2.15 -20.88 12.57
CA LEU A 337 -3.43 -21.56 12.35
C LEU A 337 -3.91 -21.54 10.89
N ALA A 338 -3.36 -20.66 10.07
CA ALA A 338 -3.71 -20.55 8.65
C ALA A 338 -2.70 -21.25 7.72
N ARG A 339 -1.67 -21.91 8.25
CA ARG A 339 -0.69 -22.64 7.43
C ARG A 339 -1.29 -23.91 6.84
N PRO A 340 -0.89 -24.30 5.61
CA PRO A 340 -1.28 -25.57 5.03
C PRO A 340 -0.92 -26.74 5.95
N PHE A 341 -1.80 -27.75 6.03
CA PHE A 341 -1.50 -28.98 6.74
C PHE A 341 -0.49 -29.85 5.98
N THR A 342 0.40 -30.51 6.70
CA THR A 342 1.27 -31.55 6.16
C THR A 342 0.49 -32.86 5.94
N GLU A 343 1.03 -33.76 5.10
CA GLU A 343 0.41 -35.08 4.88
C GLU A 343 0.18 -35.87 6.18
N ASP A 344 1.13 -35.77 7.13
CA ASP A 344 1.06 -36.44 8.42
C ASP A 344 -0.08 -35.88 9.30
N GLU A 345 -0.24 -34.55 9.31
CA GLU A 345 -1.34 -33.89 10.01
C GLU A 345 -2.70 -34.26 9.41
N VAL A 346 -2.81 -34.31 8.08
CA VAL A 346 -4.04 -34.75 7.41
C VAL A 346 -4.35 -36.21 7.68
N ALA A 347 -3.34 -37.11 7.68
CA ALA A 347 -3.53 -38.50 8.03
C ALA A 347 -4.06 -38.69 9.48
N ARG A 348 -3.49 -37.92 10.42
CA ARG A 348 -3.96 -37.90 11.84
C ARG A 348 -5.37 -37.32 11.94
N GLY A 349 -5.66 -36.25 11.19
CA GLY A 349 -7.00 -35.66 11.12
C GLY A 349 -8.05 -36.63 10.60
N ARG A 350 -7.74 -37.38 9.54
CA ARG A 350 -8.62 -38.43 9.00
C ARG A 350 -8.92 -39.54 10.03
N ALA A 351 -7.88 -40.07 10.69
CA ALA A 351 -8.06 -41.07 11.73
C ALA A 351 -8.92 -40.55 12.89
N LEU A 352 -8.72 -39.30 13.30
CA LEU A 352 -9.52 -38.66 14.35
C LEU A 352 -10.99 -38.51 13.92
N ALA A 353 -11.22 -38.06 12.69
CA ALA A 353 -12.56 -37.89 12.13
C ALA A 353 -13.31 -39.24 12.05
N GLU A 354 -12.65 -40.30 11.59
CA GLU A 354 -13.19 -41.64 11.46
C GLU A 354 -13.57 -42.22 12.85
N ALA A 355 -12.68 -42.08 13.85
CA ALA A 355 -12.95 -42.50 15.21
C ALA A 355 -14.18 -41.79 15.83
N ASN A 356 -14.49 -40.58 15.36
CA ASN A 356 -15.64 -39.77 15.81
C ASN A 356 -16.84 -39.80 14.83
N ARG A 357 -16.85 -40.75 13.87
CA ARG A 357 -17.95 -40.95 12.92
C ARG A 357 -18.26 -39.71 12.08
N THR A 358 -17.25 -38.93 11.77
CA THR A 358 -17.33 -37.74 10.89
C THR A 358 -16.33 -37.87 9.74
N ARG A 359 -16.32 -36.89 8.87
CA ARG A 359 -15.37 -36.78 7.74
C ARG A 359 -14.75 -35.39 7.73
N LEU A 360 -13.51 -35.30 7.27
CA LEU A 360 -12.93 -34.03 6.93
C LEU A 360 -13.67 -33.40 5.74
N GLU A 361 -13.77 -32.10 5.71
CA GLU A 361 -14.45 -31.35 4.63
C GLU A 361 -13.74 -31.43 3.27
N GLY A 362 -12.54 -31.94 3.22
CA GLY A 362 -11.68 -32.05 2.04
C GLY A 362 -10.37 -31.27 2.20
N PRO A 363 -9.58 -31.19 1.13
CA PRO A 363 -8.34 -30.42 1.14
C PRO A 363 -8.63 -28.92 1.30
N VAL A 364 -7.87 -28.27 2.18
CA VAL A 364 -7.96 -26.83 2.45
C VAL A 364 -6.64 -26.13 2.13
N LEU A 365 -6.73 -24.86 1.75
CA LEU A 365 -5.60 -24.00 1.45
C LEU A 365 -5.82 -22.61 2.03
N PRO A 366 -4.74 -21.87 2.35
CA PRO A 366 -4.87 -20.54 2.92
C PRO A 366 -5.32 -19.49 1.89
N ILE A 367 -6.04 -18.49 2.38
CA ILE A 367 -6.33 -17.23 1.69
C ILE A 367 -6.24 -16.09 2.71
N GLN A 368 -5.79 -14.94 2.26
CA GLN A 368 -5.80 -13.73 3.07
C GLN A 368 -6.65 -12.66 2.37
N VAL A 369 -7.81 -12.33 2.96
CA VAL A 369 -8.74 -11.32 2.46
C VAL A 369 -8.47 -10.02 3.21
N LEU A 370 -8.23 -8.94 2.46
CA LEU A 370 -7.95 -7.63 3.04
C LEU A 370 -9.24 -6.86 3.28
N GLY A 371 -9.28 -6.15 4.41
CA GLY A 371 -10.39 -5.29 4.76
C GLY A 371 -9.93 -3.95 5.30
N SER A 372 -10.70 -2.91 5.02
CA SER A 372 -10.41 -1.55 5.45
C SER A 372 -11.66 -0.83 5.93
N GLY A 373 -11.47 0.14 6.81
CA GLY A 373 -12.56 0.94 7.36
C GLY A 373 -12.02 2.03 8.29
N PRO A 374 -12.84 2.99 8.71
CA PRO A 374 -12.39 4.14 9.51
C PRO A 374 -11.74 3.75 10.85
N PHE A 375 -11.89 2.52 11.29
CA PHE A 375 -11.27 1.96 12.51
C PHE A 375 -11.25 0.42 12.44
N ILE A 376 -10.46 -0.22 13.28
CA ILE A 376 -10.16 -1.66 13.24
C ILE A 376 -11.42 -2.54 13.17
N ASN A 377 -12.42 -2.30 14.02
CA ASN A 377 -13.63 -3.14 14.01
C ASN A 377 -14.38 -3.05 12.67
N ALA A 378 -14.47 -1.87 12.08
CA ALA A 378 -15.07 -1.68 10.76
C ALA A 378 -14.25 -2.39 9.66
N ALA A 379 -12.93 -2.36 9.75
CA ALA A 379 -12.05 -3.08 8.83
C ALA A 379 -12.22 -4.59 8.94
N VAL A 380 -12.35 -5.13 10.17
CA VAL A 380 -12.64 -6.56 10.39
C VAL A 380 -13.99 -6.95 9.82
N ASP A 381 -15.04 -6.17 10.07
CA ASP A 381 -16.37 -6.45 9.50
C ASP A 381 -16.36 -6.38 7.97
N ASN A 382 -15.62 -5.44 7.37
CA ASN A 382 -15.42 -5.36 5.93
C ASN A 382 -14.68 -6.59 5.37
N ALA A 383 -13.60 -7.05 6.01
CA ALA A 383 -12.88 -8.25 5.61
C ALA A 383 -13.78 -9.50 5.65
N VAL A 384 -14.57 -9.63 6.72
CA VAL A 384 -15.53 -10.74 6.90
C VAL A 384 -16.62 -10.72 5.85
N ASP A 385 -17.18 -9.54 5.54
CA ASP A 385 -18.21 -9.38 4.50
C ASP A 385 -17.67 -9.73 3.11
N ARG A 386 -16.49 -9.20 2.75
CA ARG A 386 -15.79 -9.55 1.51
C ARG A 386 -15.52 -11.05 1.39
N ALA A 387 -15.00 -11.67 2.44
CA ALA A 387 -14.74 -13.10 2.46
C ALA A 387 -16.03 -13.92 2.33
N SER A 388 -17.12 -13.51 3.02
CA SER A 388 -18.43 -14.12 2.94
C SER A 388 -18.98 -14.14 1.50
N LYS A 389 -18.97 -13.00 0.83
CA LYS A 389 -19.41 -12.85 -0.56
C LYS A 389 -18.51 -13.63 -1.53
N LEU A 390 -17.21 -13.44 -1.42
CA LEU A 390 -16.21 -14.05 -2.30
C LEU A 390 -16.28 -15.58 -2.27
N LEU A 391 -16.33 -16.16 -1.06
CA LEU A 391 -16.26 -17.59 -0.86
C LEU A 391 -17.65 -18.27 -0.85
N ALA A 392 -18.73 -17.50 -0.96
CA ALA A 392 -20.11 -17.97 -0.78
C ALA A 392 -20.28 -18.75 0.54
N MET A 393 -19.77 -18.16 1.63
CA MET A 393 -19.90 -18.64 3.00
C MET A 393 -20.79 -17.70 3.80
N SER A 394 -21.45 -18.18 4.86
CA SER A 394 -22.12 -17.26 5.78
C SER A 394 -21.09 -16.45 6.59
N VAL A 395 -21.48 -15.26 7.02
CA VAL A 395 -20.66 -14.44 7.95
C VAL A 395 -20.22 -15.24 9.19
N HIS A 396 -21.13 -16.08 9.72
CA HIS A 396 -20.83 -16.91 10.90
C HIS A 396 -19.80 -18.00 10.58
N GLU A 397 -19.87 -18.61 9.38
CA GLU A 397 -18.88 -19.59 8.94
C GLU A 397 -17.50 -18.92 8.79
N VAL A 398 -17.43 -17.75 8.14
CA VAL A 398 -16.18 -16.97 8.01
C VAL A 398 -15.59 -16.65 9.39
N LYS A 399 -16.41 -16.12 10.32
CA LYS A 399 -15.96 -15.81 11.69
C LYS A 399 -15.44 -17.05 12.42
N ASN A 400 -16.14 -18.18 12.32
CA ASN A 400 -15.69 -19.43 12.95
C ASN A 400 -14.38 -19.95 12.33
N ARG A 401 -14.26 -19.95 10.99
CA ARG A 401 -13.01 -20.37 10.32
C ARG A 401 -11.84 -19.46 10.67
N GLY A 402 -12.03 -18.15 10.64
CA GLY A 402 -11.02 -17.18 11.05
C GLY A 402 -10.58 -17.35 12.52
N THR A 403 -11.45 -17.94 13.37
CA THR A 403 -11.13 -18.17 14.78
C THR A 403 -10.36 -19.48 15.02
N ILE A 404 -10.72 -20.58 14.33
CA ILE A 404 -10.16 -21.91 14.63
C ILE A 404 -9.12 -22.38 13.62
N ALA A 405 -9.09 -21.79 12.43
CA ALA A 405 -8.20 -22.13 11.32
C ALA A 405 -7.73 -20.86 10.59
N GLY A 406 -7.46 -19.81 11.34
CA GLY A 406 -7.08 -18.50 10.80
C GLY A 406 -6.64 -17.51 11.87
N ALA A 407 -6.53 -16.25 11.47
CA ALA A 407 -6.24 -15.11 12.34
C ALA A 407 -6.67 -13.81 11.66
N VAL A 408 -6.82 -12.74 12.43
CA VAL A 408 -6.85 -11.38 11.92
C VAL A 408 -5.56 -10.69 12.36
N GLU A 409 -4.81 -10.15 11.41
CA GLU A 409 -3.62 -9.34 11.63
C GLU A 409 -3.94 -7.89 11.29
N ILE A 410 -3.33 -6.96 12.02
CA ILE A 410 -3.49 -5.52 11.78
C ILE A 410 -2.34 -5.09 10.87
N ALA A 411 -2.66 -4.73 9.64
CA ALA A 411 -1.65 -4.15 8.74
C ALA A 411 -1.33 -2.72 9.18
N ARG A 412 -2.36 -1.88 9.33
CA ARG A 412 -2.20 -0.47 9.68
C ARG A 412 -3.37 0.06 10.52
N LEU A 413 -3.08 1.01 11.39
CA LEU A 413 -4.08 1.90 12.00
C LEU A 413 -4.37 3.08 11.06
N PRO A 414 -5.58 3.68 11.06
CA PRO A 414 -6.67 3.38 12.01
C PRO A 414 -7.47 2.13 11.69
N GLY A 415 -7.44 1.61 10.44
CA GLY A 415 -8.30 0.49 10.10
C GLY A 415 -7.97 -0.24 8.80
N PHE A 416 -6.83 -0.97 8.74
CA PHE A 416 -6.53 -1.91 7.67
C PHE A 416 -6.13 -3.27 8.27
N VAL A 417 -6.80 -4.36 7.86
CA VAL A 417 -6.61 -5.70 8.43
C VAL A 417 -6.47 -6.77 7.36
N GLN A 418 -5.87 -7.88 7.76
CA GLN A 418 -5.65 -9.09 6.97
C GLN A 418 -6.39 -10.23 7.65
N LEU A 419 -7.48 -10.71 7.05
CA LEU A 419 -8.22 -11.89 7.52
C LEU A 419 -7.63 -13.13 6.84
N ASN A 420 -6.89 -13.90 7.59
CA ASN A 420 -6.30 -15.18 7.18
C ASN A 420 -7.22 -16.34 7.54
N MET A 421 -7.40 -17.31 6.65
CA MET A 421 -8.10 -18.55 6.97
C MET A 421 -7.83 -19.67 5.97
N LEU A 422 -7.97 -20.92 6.45
CA LEU A 422 -8.00 -22.10 5.60
C LEU A 422 -9.40 -22.28 5.01
N VAL A 423 -9.47 -22.48 3.69
CA VAL A 423 -10.72 -22.66 2.95
C VAL A 423 -10.66 -23.88 2.04
N PRO A 424 -11.79 -24.57 1.78
CA PRO A 424 -11.83 -25.68 0.85
C PRO A 424 -11.34 -25.29 -0.54
N LYS A 425 -10.45 -26.09 -1.12
CA LYS A 425 -9.83 -25.80 -2.43
C LYS A 425 -10.87 -25.60 -3.54
N GLU A 426 -12.03 -26.23 -3.46
CA GLU A 426 -13.12 -26.08 -4.41
C GLU A 426 -13.68 -24.65 -4.44
N ARG A 427 -13.54 -23.90 -3.35
CA ARG A 427 -13.91 -22.47 -3.31
C ARG A 427 -12.93 -21.65 -4.14
N LEU A 428 -11.61 -21.94 -3.99
CA LEU A 428 -10.55 -21.27 -4.74
C LEU A 428 -10.57 -21.62 -6.24
N ASP A 429 -10.95 -22.88 -6.57
CA ASP A 429 -11.11 -23.33 -7.94
C ASP A 429 -12.26 -22.58 -8.65
N ARG A 430 -13.40 -22.42 -7.98
CA ARG A 430 -14.52 -21.63 -8.50
C ARG A 430 -14.20 -20.16 -8.73
N LEU A 431 -13.27 -19.61 -7.97
CA LEU A 431 -12.77 -18.25 -8.16
C LEU A 431 -11.72 -18.14 -9.29
N GLY A 432 -11.26 -19.28 -9.83
CA GLY A 432 -10.20 -19.33 -10.84
C GLY A 432 -8.80 -18.99 -10.30
N ILE A 433 -8.60 -19.00 -8.97
CA ILE A 433 -7.32 -18.65 -8.33
C ILE A 433 -6.59 -19.85 -7.70
N LEU A 434 -7.15 -21.07 -7.78
CA LEU A 434 -6.55 -22.25 -7.17
C LEU A 434 -5.10 -22.47 -7.64
N HIS A 435 -4.82 -22.24 -8.92
CA HIS A 435 -3.48 -22.40 -9.48
C HIS A 435 -2.45 -21.43 -8.86
N LEU A 436 -2.86 -20.22 -8.49
CA LEU A 436 -2.01 -19.24 -7.80
C LEU A 436 -1.72 -19.69 -6.36
N VAL A 437 -2.75 -20.17 -5.66
CA VAL A 437 -2.63 -20.63 -4.28
C VAL A 437 -1.79 -21.90 -4.20
N GLU A 438 -1.97 -22.85 -5.14
CA GLU A 438 -1.13 -24.05 -5.23
C GLU A 438 0.33 -23.74 -5.64
N ALA A 439 0.54 -22.72 -6.47
CA ALA A 439 1.87 -22.25 -6.81
C ALA A 439 2.59 -21.61 -5.61
N GLN A 440 1.85 -20.92 -4.77
CA GLN A 440 2.38 -20.24 -3.58
C GLN A 440 2.66 -21.19 -2.42
N TYR A 441 1.78 -22.15 -2.16
CA TYR A 441 1.80 -22.97 -0.93
C TYR A 441 1.95 -24.47 -1.18
N GLY A 442 2.02 -24.91 -2.42
CA GLY A 442 1.98 -26.32 -2.78
C GLY A 442 0.55 -26.85 -2.91
N ARG A 443 0.44 -28.08 -3.41
CA ARG A 443 -0.85 -28.76 -3.44
C ARG A 443 -1.25 -29.19 -2.05
N PRO A 444 -2.53 -29.10 -1.70
CA PRO A 444 -2.98 -29.52 -0.39
C PRO A 444 -2.82 -31.04 -0.22
N ALA A 445 -2.47 -31.48 0.97
CA ALA A 445 -2.31 -32.87 1.35
C ALA A 445 -3.66 -33.66 1.39
#